data_68546fee40a323466ce08fe04895763a
#
_entry.id   68546fee40a323466ce08fe04895763a
#
_cell.length_a   1.000
_cell.length_b   1.000
_cell.length_c   1.000
_cell.angle_alpha   90.00
_cell.angle_beta   90.00
_cell.angle_gamma   90.00
#
_symmetry.space_group_name_H-M   'P 1'
#
loop_
_entity.id
_entity.type
_entity.pdbx_description
1 polymer ?
#
loop_
_entity_poly.entity_id
_entity_poly.type
_entity_poly.pdbx_seq_one_letter_code
_entity_poly.pdbx_strand_id
1 'polypeptide(L)'
;MPKFAANLSMLYSELDFLDRFEAAAKDGFKAVEYLFPYAFASRDIAARLKANGLQQVLFNAPPGDWDAGERGLACLPGREAEFYAGIAIALDYAAALECPRIHVMAGLLPAGSAHEALYPTYVDQLRWAAAQAARQGIDVLVEPINTRDIPRFYLNRQGQAHKVLADVGAANLKVQMDLYHCQVMEGDVAMKIRQYLPTGRVGHIQIAGVPQRHEPDMGELNYHYLFSVLDELDYTGWVGCEYRPQAALQAGGTSAGLGWLKPYLEGNDNFMQS
;
A
#
# COMPACT_ATOMS: atom_id res chain seq x y z
N MET A 1 6.14 19.17 -0.10
CA MET A 1 6.96 18.02 -0.49
C MET A 1 6.33 16.73 0.04
N PRO A 2 6.35 15.62 -0.70
CA PRO A 2 5.76 14.35 -0.26
C PRO A 2 6.42 13.83 1.03
N LYS A 3 5.64 13.16 1.86
CA LYS A 3 6.12 12.44 3.06
C LYS A 3 6.25 10.96 2.72
N PHE A 4 7.35 10.33 3.11
CA PHE A 4 7.64 8.95 2.73
C PHE A 4 7.49 7.99 3.91
N ALA A 5 6.89 6.81 3.64
CA ALA A 5 6.78 5.69 4.55
C ALA A 5 7.62 4.51 4.05
N ALA A 6 8.41 3.88 4.93
CA ALA A 6 9.17 2.70 4.55
C ALA A 6 8.26 1.46 4.51
N ASN A 7 8.25 0.71 3.40
CA ASN A 7 7.58 -0.58 3.34
C ASN A 7 8.50 -1.67 3.91
N LEU A 8 8.25 -2.07 5.15
CA LEU A 8 9.13 -3.01 5.87
C LEU A 8 9.01 -4.47 5.39
N SER A 9 8.10 -4.78 4.48
CA SER A 9 8.08 -6.09 3.82
C SER A 9 9.10 -6.18 2.68
N MET A 10 9.54 -5.03 2.16
CA MET A 10 10.49 -4.94 1.03
C MET A 10 11.81 -4.29 1.40
N LEU A 11 11.78 -3.22 2.20
CA LEU A 11 12.97 -2.54 2.70
C LEU A 11 13.50 -3.24 3.96
N TYR A 12 14.81 -3.17 4.15
CA TYR A 12 15.51 -3.77 5.31
C TYR A 12 15.33 -5.28 5.41
N SER A 13 15.08 -5.97 4.28
CA SER A 13 14.87 -7.42 4.25
C SER A 13 16.09 -8.23 4.69
N GLU A 14 17.25 -7.61 4.79
CA GLU A 14 18.48 -8.13 5.39
C GLU A 14 18.43 -8.26 6.92
N LEU A 15 17.39 -7.72 7.58
CA LEU A 15 17.17 -7.76 9.02
C LEU A 15 15.91 -8.57 9.37
N ASP A 16 15.83 -9.05 10.61
CA ASP A 16 14.60 -9.59 11.17
C ASP A 16 13.51 -8.52 11.22
N PHE A 17 12.24 -8.92 10.98
CA PHE A 17 11.15 -7.97 10.79
C PHE A 17 11.02 -6.91 11.90
N LEU A 18 11.11 -7.31 13.16
CA LEU A 18 10.97 -6.37 14.28
C LEU A 18 12.17 -5.40 14.44
N ASP A 19 13.30 -5.68 13.82
CA ASP A 19 14.48 -4.80 13.86
C ASP A 19 14.47 -3.77 12.71
N ARG A 20 13.64 -4.00 11.67
CA ARG A 20 13.46 -3.08 10.55
C ARG A 20 12.88 -1.73 10.96
N PHE A 21 12.11 -1.68 12.05
CA PHE A 21 11.53 -0.43 12.59
C PHE A 21 12.64 0.53 13.05
N GLU A 22 13.63 0.04 13.80
CA GLU A 22 14.76 0.85 14.23
C GLU A 22 15.62 1.31 13.05
N ALA A 23 15.87 0.43 12.09
CA ALA A 23 16.64 0.76 10.90
C ALA A 23 15.96 1.87 10.08
N ALA A 24 14.64 1.76 9.83
CA ALA A 24 13.87 2.78 9.12
C ALA A 24 13.91 4.15 9.86
N ALA A 25 13.78 4.15 11.18
CA ALA A 25 13.85 5.38 11.97
C ALA A 25 15.25 6.01 11.92
N LYS A 26 16.32 5.21 11.96
CA LYS A 26 17.71 5.67 11.82
C LYS A 26 17.98 6.32 10.46
N ASP A 27 17.36 5.81 9.40
CA ASP A 27 17.46 6.37 8.05
C ASP A 27 16.53 7.59 7.84
N GLY A 28 15.79 8.02 8.88
CA GLY A 28 15.01 9.26 8.87
C GLY A 28 13.54 9.10 8.55
N PHE A 29 13.05 7.89 8.27
CA PHE A 29 11.61 7.68 8.11
C PHE A 29 10.84 8.02 9.39
N LYS A 30 9.63 8.57 9.23
CA LYS A 30 8.68 8.88 10.32
C LYS A 30 7.44 7.99 10.26
N ALA A 31 7.29 7.22 9.19
CA ALA A 31 6.18 6.31 9.01
C ALA A 31 6.65 5.01 8.34
N VAL A 32 5.89 3.95 8.59
CA VAL A 32 6.11 2.63 8.02
C VAL A 32 4.81 2.00 7.55
N GLU A 33 4.94 1.11 6.59
CA GLU A 33 3.91 0.20 6.12
C GLU A 33 4.51 -1.20 5.91
N TYR A 34 3.68 -2.20 5.78
CA TYR A 34 4.10 -3.57 5.46
C TYR A 34 2.89 -4.40 5.01
N LEU A 35 3.15 -5.61 4.46
CA LEU A 35 2.07 -6.46 3.98
C LEU A 35 1.33 -7.15 5.15
N PHE A 36 1.87 -8.22 5.69
CA PHE A 36 1.15 -9.11 6.61
C PHE A 36 1.85 -9.20 7.97
N PRO A 37 1.33 -8.54 9.02
CA PRO A 37 1.96 -8.53 10.34
C PRO A 37 1.65 -9.75 11.23
N TYR A 38 0.79 -10.65 10.79
CA TYR A 38 0.08 -11.63 11.62
C TYR A 38 0.94 -12.73 12.25
N ALA A 39 2.21 -12.85 11.86
CA ALA A 39 3.19 -13.70 12.53
C ALA A 39 3.69 -13.13 13.87
N PHE A 40 3.39 -11.84 14.15
CA PHE A 40 3.83 -11.12 15.34
C PHE A 40 2.63 -10.59 16.11
N ALA A 41 2.68 -10.63 17.45
CA ALA A 41 1.60 -10.03 18.23
C ALA A 41 1.55 -8.50 18.01
N SER A 42 0.35 -7.95 17.85
CA SER A 42 0.16 -6.51 17.59
C SER A 42 0.80 -5.61 18.66
N ARG A 43 0.80 -6.04 19.94
CA ARG A 43 1.47 -5.36 21.05
C ARG A 43 2.99 -5.23 20.85
N ASP A 44 3.63 -6.24 20.25
CA ASP A 44 5.09 -6.22 20.05
C ASP A 44 5.45 -5.25 18.92
N ILE A 45 4.63 -5.21 17.86
CA ILE A 45 4.75 -4.22 16.78
C ILE A 45 4.49 -2.81 17.32
N ALA A 46 3.43 -2.60 18.09
CA ALA A 46 3.11 -1.30 18.71
C ALA A 46 4.27 -0.79 19.59
N ALA A 47 4.92 -1.70 20.34
CA ALA A 47 6.11 -1.35 21.12
C ALA A 47 7.27 -0.87 20.24
N ARG A 48 7.51 -1.50 19.06
CA ARG A 48 8.55 -1.06 18.12
C ARG A 48 8.22 0.28 17.48
N LEU A 49 6.97 0.51 17.08
CA LEU A 49 6.51 1.81 16.56
C LEU A 49 6.77 2.92 17.59
N LYS A 50 6.32 2.72 18.82
CA LYS A 50 6.47 3.69 19.92
C LYS A 50 7.94 3.95 20.25
N ALA A 51 8.76 2.90 20.37
CA ALA A 51 10.18 3.03 20.72
C ALA A 51 10.97 3.83 19.69
N ASN A 52 10.55 3.80 18.42
CA ASN A 52 11.24 4.45 17.30
C ASN A 52 10.53 5.73 16.81
N GLY A 53 9.43 6.15 17.44
CA GLY A 53 8.69 7.33 17.04
C GLY A 53 8.10 7.24 15.62
N LEU A 54 7.68 6.03 15.21
CA LEU A 54 7.14 5.75 13.89
C LEU A 54 5.62 5.66 13.90
N GLN A 55 4.99 6.18 12.85
CA GLN A 55 3.57 6.01 12.58
C GLN A 55 3.36 4.80 11.67
N GLN A 56 2.41 3.90 12.04
CA GLN A 56 1.90 2.90 11.11
C GLN A 56 0.89 3.54 10.16
N VAL A 57 1.08 3.41 8.83
CA VAL A 57 0.22 4.09 7.87
C VAL A 57 -0.64 3.16 7.03
N LEU A 58 -0.22 1.91 6.86
CA LEU A 58 -0.92 0.91 6.06
C LEU A 58 -0.40 -0.49 6.40
N PHE A 59 -1.28 -1.48 6.34
CA PHE A 59 -0.95 -2.90 6.20
C PHE A 59 -2.10 -3.65 5.52
N ASN A 60 -1.84 -4.88 5.08
CA ASN A 60 -2.83 -5.68 4.35
C ASN A 60 -3.65 -6.56 5.29
N ALA A 61 -4.95 -6.68 5.03
CA ALA A 61 -5.78 -7.73 5.62
C ALA A 61 -5.26 -9.13 5.20
N PRO A 62 -5.57 -10.19 5.96
CA PRO A 62 -5.16 -11.55 5.60
C PRO A 62 -5.53 -11.91 4.15
N PRO A 63 -4.58 -12.41 3.35
CA PRO A 63 -4.78 -12.63 1.91
C PRO A 63 -5.35 -14.00 1.55
N GLY A 64 -5.71 -14.82 2.53
CA GLY A 64 -5.87 -16.26 2.39
C GLY A 64 -4.54 -17.00 2.57
N ASP A 65 -4.41 -18.19 2.03
CA ASP A 65 -3.18 -18.99 2.07
C ASP A 65 -2.16 -18.48 1.04
N TRP A 66 -1.28 -17.57 1.50
CA TRP A 66 -0.26 -16.94 0.65
C TRP A 66 0.74 -17.96 0.08
N ASP A 67 1.10 -18.99 0.86
CA ASP A 67 2.08 -20.01 0.47
C ASP A 67 1.49 -20.96 -0.56
N ALA A 68 0.17 -21.23 -0.48
CA ALA A 68 -0.57 -21.95 -1.52
C ALA A 68 -0.85 -21.09 -2.77
N GLY A 69 -0.43 -19.83 -2.79
CA GLY A 69 -0.56 -18.93 -3.94
C GLY A 69 -1.79 -18.05 -3.95
N GLU A 70 -2.58 -18.00 -2.87
CA GLU A 70 -3.70 -17.06 -2.78
C GLU A 70 -3.19 -15.60 -2.68
N ARG A 71 -3.97 -14.68 -3.21
CA ARG A 71 -3.63 -13.24 -3.31
C ARG A 71 -4.82 -12.36 -2.97
N GLY A 72 -5.57 -12.72 -1.92
CA GLY A 72 -6.80 -12.07 -1.50
C GLY A 72 -8.03 -12.93 -1.76
N LEU A 73 -9.09 -12.64 -1.03
CA LEU A 73 -10.35 -13.41 -1.04
C LEU A 73 -11.53 -12.56 -1.49
N ALA A 74 -11.37 -11.25 -1.65
CA ALA A 74 -12.48 -10.32 -1.80
C ALA A 74 -13.34 -10.54 -3.05
N CYS A 75 -12.80 -11.13 -4.13
CA CYS A 75 -13.58 -11.44 -5.33
C CYS A 75 -14.12 -12.88 -5.38
N LEU A 76 -13.84 -13.72 -4.38
CA LEU A 76 -14.07 -15.16 -4.45
C LEU A 76 -15.42 -15.57 -3.83
N PRO A 77 -16.41 -16.02 -4.62
CA PRO A 77 -17.65 -16.56 -4.08
C PRO A 77 -17.41 -17.82 -3.24
N GLY A 78 -18.15 -17.96 -2.13
CA GLY A 78 -18.05 -19.10 -1.20
C GLY A 78 -16.93 -19.00 -0.18
N ARG A 79 -16.16 -17.89 -0.18
CA ARG A 79 -15.08 -17.62 0.78
C ARG A 79 -15.44 -16.45 1.73
N GLU A 80 -16.72 -16.06 1.79
CA GLU A 80 -17.19 -14.89 2.55
C GLU A 80 -16.88 -15.00 4.05
N ALA A 81 -17.11 -16.17 4.65
CA ALA A 81 -16.86 -16.38 6.07
C ALA A 81 -15.39 -16.18 6.46
N GLU A 82 -14.48 -16.67 5.61
CA GLU A 82 -13.05 -16.52 5.81
C GLU A 82 -12.60 -15.07 5.58
N PHE A 83 -13.12 -14.43 4.54
CA PHE A 83 -12.91 -13.02 4.28
C PHE A 83 -13.34 -12.16 5.48
N TYR A 84 -14.54 -12.39 6.03
CA TYR A 84 -15.05 -11.66 7.19
C TYR A 84 -14.19 -11.86 8.44
N ALA A 85 -13.75 -13.08 8.69
CA ALA A 85 -12.83 -13.36 9.78
C ALA A 85 -11.49 -12.63 9.61
N GLY A 86 -10.95 -12.59 8.39
CA GLY A 86 -9.74 -11.86 8.05
C GLY A 86 -9.87 -10.36 8.27
N ILE A 87 -10.98 -9.76 7.88
CA ILE A 87 -11.25 -8.33 8.12
C ILE A 87 -11.34 -8.04 9.63
N ALA A 88 -12.00 -8.89 10.41
CA ALA A 88 -12.07 -8.71 11.87
C ALA A 88 -10.66 -8.70 12.50
N ILE A 89 -9.81 -9.67 12.13
CA ILE A 89 -8.40 -9.71 12.58
C ILE A 89 -7.65 -8.43 12.18
N ALA A 90 -7.82 -7.97 10.93
CA ALA A 90 -7.15 -6.76 10.45
C ALA A 90 -7.60 -5.52 11.25
N LEU A 91 -8.89 -5.39 11.58
CA LEU A 91 -9.41 -4.28 12.36
C LEU A 91 -8.90 -4.28 13.81
N ASP A 92 -8.75 -5.45 14.43
CA ASP A 92 -8.13 -5.58 15.77
C ASP A 92 -6.66 -5.12 15.75
N TYR A 93 -5.90 -5.49 14.70
CA TYR A 93 -4.53 -5.00 14.53
C TYR A 93 -4.50 -3.49 14.25
N ALA A 94 -5.38 -2.99 13.39
CA ALA A 94 -5.42 -1.57 13.07
C ALA A 94 -5.70 -0.71 14.32
N ALA A 95 -6.61 -1.15 15.20
CA ALA A 95 -6.86 -0.50 16.47
C ALA A 95 -5.64 -0.52 17.39
N ALA A 96 -4.95 -1.67 17.53
CA ALA A 96 -3.78 -1.82 18.39
C ALA A 96 -2.55 -1.02 17.89
N LEU A 97 -2.44 -0.81 16.59
CA LEU A 97 -1.34 -0.11 15.92
C LEU A 97 -1.66 1.37 15.61
N GLU A 98 -2.86 1.85 15.98
CA GLU A 98 -3.38 3.17 15.60
C GLU A 98 -3.27 3.44 14.09
N CYS A 99 -3.45 2.38 13.28
CA CYS A 99 -3.31 2.44 11.83
C CYS A 99 -4.62 2.91 11.17
N PRO A 100 -4.61 4.02 10.41
CA PRO A 100 -5.84 4.60 9.88
C PRO A 100 -6.40 3.89 8.66
N ARG A 101 -5.69 2.91 8.10
CA ARG A 101 -6.12 2.23 6.87
C ARG A 101 -5.60 0.80 6.77
N ILE A 102 -6.41 -0.05 6.13
CA ILE A 102 -6.06 -1.43 5.77
C ILE A 102 -6.24 -1.64 4.26
N HIS A 103 -5.32 -2.38 3.62
CA HIS A 103 -5.49 -2.81 2.23
C HIS A 103 -6.16 -4.17 2.17
N VAL A 104 -7.14 -4.31 1.28
CA VAL A 104 -7.88 -5.55 1.01
C VAL A 104 -7.55 -6.02 -0.40
N MET A 105 -6.74 -7.07 -0.49
CA MET A 105 -6.37 -7.67 -1.78
C MET A 105 -7.59 -8.30 -2.47
N ALA A 106 -7.73 -8.01 -3.77
CA ALA A 106 -8.90 -8.43 -4.54
C ALA A 106 -9.03 -9.96 -4.67
N GLY A 107 -7.94 -10.64 -4.90
CA GLY A 107 -7.92 -12.07 -5.21
C GLY A 107 -7.51 -12.36 -6.65
N LEU A 108 -7.43 -13.63 -7.00
CA LEU A 108 -7.12 -14.10 -8.36
C LEU A 108 -8.40 -14.51 -9.07
N LEU A 109 -8.50 -14.17 -10.35
CA LEU A 109 -9.56 -14.68 -11.21
C LEU A 109 -9.39 -16.20 -11.37
N PRO A 110 -10.35 -17.06 -10.92
CA PRO A 110 -10.24 -18.50 -11.08
C PRO A 110 -10.16 -18.89 -12.56
N ALA A 111 -9.49 -20.01 -12.84
CA ALA A 111 -9.37 -20.49 -14.22
C ALA A 111 -10.77 -20.79 -14.82
N GLY A 112 -11.01 -20.30 -16.03
CA GLY A 112 -12.29 -20.50 -16.73
C GLY A 112 -13.43 -19.59 -16.25
N SER A 113 -13.23 -18.74 -15.24
CA SER A 113 -14.24 -17.78 -14.78
C SER A 113 -14.23 -16.51 -15.62
N ALA A 114 -15.39 -15.95 -15.90
CA ALA A 114 -15.52 -14.61 -16.45
C ALA A 114 -15.32 -13.57 -15.34
N HIS A 115 -14.63 -12.47 -15.64
CA HIS A 115 -14.36 -11.38 -14.70
C HIS A 115 -15.67 -10.81 -14.12
N GLU A 116 -16.68 -10.63 -14.96
CA GLU A 116 -17.97 -10.05 -14.60
C GLU A 116 -18.77 -10.93 -13.62
N ALA A 117 -18.54 -12.25 -13.65
CA ALA A 117 -19.23 -13.18 -12.76
C ALA A 117 -18.83 -13.00 -11.27
N LEU A 118 -17.62 -12.52 -11.01
CA LEU A 118 -17.12 -12.30 -9.65
C LEU A 118 -17.45 -10.89 -9.12
N TYR A 119 -17.85 -9.98 -10.01
CA TYR A 119 -18.04 -8.56 -9.69
C TYR A 119 -19.04 -8.31 -8.56
N PRO A 120 -20.26 -8.94 -8.56
CA PRO A 120 -21.20 -8.76 -7.46
C PRO A 120 -20.61 -9.15 -6.09
N THR A 121 -19.96 -10.32 -6.00
CA THR A 121 -19.28 -10.76 -4.77
C THR A 121 -18.24 -9.77 -4.31
N TYR A 122 -17.40 -9.27 -5.22
CA TYR A 122 -16.36 -8.30 -4.90
C TYR A 122 -16.94 -7.01 -4.33
N VAL A 123 -17.97 -6.46 -4.96
CA VAL A 123 -18.65 -5.25 -4.50
C VAL A 123 -19.31 -5.47 -3.14
N ASP A 124 -20.00 -6.60 -2.93
CA ASP A 124 -20.69 -6.88 -1.68
C ASP A 124 -19.74 -7.12 -0.51
N GLN A 125 -18.64 -7.86 -0.71
CA GLN A 125 -17.61 -8.07 0.29
C GLN A 125 -16.92 -6.75 0.68
N LEU A 126 -16.57 -5.91 -0.29
CA LEU A 126 -15.98 -4.60 0.00
C LEU A 126 -16.94 -3.66 0.71
N ARG A 127 -18.24 -3.68 0.36
CA ARG A 127 -19.28 -2.91 1.06
C ARG A 127 -19.37 -3.32 2.52
N TRP A 128 -19.36 -4.63 2.79
CA TRP A 128 -19.35 -5.14 4.13
C TRP A 128 -18.09 -4.74 4.90
N ALA A 129 -16.91 -4.93 4.32
CA ALA A 129 -15.62 -4.57 4.94
C ALA A 129 -15.55 -3.07 5.27
N ALA A 130 -15.95 -2.20 4.33
CA ALA A 130 -16.00 -0.77 4.55
C ALA A 130 -16.95 -0.38 5.68
N ALA A 131 -18.12 -1.04 5.78
CA ALA A 131 -19.07 -0.79 6.87
C ALA A 131 -18.53 -1.22 8.25
N GLN A 132 -17.76 -2.32 8.34
CA GLN A 132 -17.10 -2.70 9.60
C GLN A 132 -16.01 -1.70 9.98
N ALA A 133 -15.13 -1.35 9.04
CA ALA A 133 -14.01 -0.43 9.23
C ALA A 133 -14.45 0.99 9.61
N ALA A 134 -15.57 1.47 9.04
CA ALA A 134 -16.14 2.79 9.34
C ALA A 134 -16.49 2.98 10.82
N ARG A 135 -16.84 1.91 11.54
CA ARG A 135 -17.14 1.95 12.98
C ARG A 135 -15.94 2.34 13.83
N GLN A 136 -14.74 2.16 13.30
CA GLN A 136 -13.46 2.47 13.95
C GLN A 136 -12.74 3.65 13.28
N GLY A 137 -13.38 4.32 12.30
CA GLY A 137 -12.76 5.43 11.56
C GLY A 137 -11.62 4.98 10.63
N ILE A 138 -11.61 3.71 10.20
CA ILE A 138 -10.56 3.12 9.37
C ILE A 138 -10.99 3.15 7.90
N ASP A 139 -10.09 3.59 7.02
CA ASP A 139 -10.25 3.47 5.56
C ASP A 139 -9.90 2.05 5.10
N VAL A 140 -10.70 1.51 4.18
CA VAL A 140 -10.40 0.29 3.43
C VAL A 140 -9.82 0.69 2.09
N LEU A 141 -8.67 0.14 1.72
CA LEU A 141 -8.04 0.39 0.43
C LEU A 141 -8.15 -0.81 -0.48
N VAL A 142 -8.32 -0.54 -1.78
CA VAL A 142 -8.18 -1.52 -2.86
C VAL A 142 -7.08 -1.06 -3.80
N GLU A 143 -6.31 -2.00 -4.32
CA GLU A 143 -5.15 -1.70 -5.15
C GLU A 143 -5.24 -2.39 -6.51
N PRO A 144 -5.14 -1.64 -7.61
CA PRO A 144 -4.89 -2.22 -8.94
C PRO A 144 -3.45 -2.74 -9.04
N ILE A 145 -3.28 -4.06 -9.05
CA ILE A 145 -1.97 -4.72 -9.14
C ILE A 145 -1.73 -5.24 -10.56
N ASN A 146 -0.51 -5.09 -11.05
CA ASN A 146 -0.14 -5.52 -12.41
C ASN A 146 -0.14 -7.05 -12.56
N THR A 147 -0.52 -7.50 -13.75
CA THR A 147 -0.62 -8.94 -14.09
C THR A 147 0.71 -9.56 -14.51
N ARG A 148 1.80 -8.79 -14.59
CA ARG A 148 3.16 -9.28 -14.77
C ARG A 148 3.69 -9.89 -13.47
N ASP A 149 3.50 -9.20 -12.33
CA ASP A 149 3.95 -9.65 -11.02
C ASP A 149 2.97 -10.65 -10.40
N ILE A 150 1.66 -10.40 -10.55
CA ILE A 150 0.60 -11.30 -10.07
C ILE A 150 -0.33 -11.67 -11.24
N PRO A 151 -0.04 -12.74 -11.99
CA PRO A 151 -0.88 -13.19 -13.08
C PRO A 151 -2.33 -13.45 -12.62
N ARG A 152 -3.30 -13.01 -13.42
CA ARG A 152 -4.73 -13.12 -13.14
C ARG A 152 -5.23 -12.36 -11.91
N PHE A 153 -4.48 -11.41 -11.36
CA PHE A 153 -5.01 -10.56 -10.30
C PHE A 153 -6.29 -9.87 -10.76
N TYR A 154 -7.33 -9.90 -9.92
CA TYR A 154 -8.68 -9.51 -10.33
C TYR A 154 -8.81 -8.02 -10.65
N LEU A 155 -8.23 -7.15 -9.81
CA LEU A 155 -8.26 -5.69 -9.97
C LEU A 155 -6.90 -5.19 -10.48
N ASN A 156 -6.83 -4.64 -11.70
CA ASN A 156 -5.54 -4.31 -12.32
C ASN A 156 -5.48 -2.97 -13.07
N ARG A 157 -6.54 -2.16 -13.03
CA ARG A 157 -6.57 -0.82 -13.66
C ARG A 157 -7.21 0.21 -12.75
N GLN A 158 -6.73 1.46 -12.81
CA GLN A 158 -7.26 2.56 -12.00
C GLN A 158 -8.76 2.80 -12.25
N GLY A 159 -9.19 2.82 -13.53
CA GLY A 159 -10.59 2.99 -13.89
C GLY A 159 -11.51 1.91 -13.32
N GLN A 160 -11.04 0.65 -13.22
CA GLN A 160 -11.79 -0.44 -12.59
C GLN A 160 -11.96 -0.19 -11.08
N ALA A 161 -10.88 0.21 -10.38
CA ALA A 161 -10.93 0.52 -8.96
C ALA A 161 -11.93 1.65 -8.67
N HIS A 162 -11.85 2.75 -9.40
CA HIS A 162 -12.76 3.88 -9.21
C HIS A 162 -14.23 3.54 -9.53
N LYS A 163 -14.48 2.64 -10.49
CA LYS A 163 -15.81 2.08 -10.74
C LYS A 163 -16.31 1.27 -9.54
N VAL A 164 -15.47 0.39 -8.99
CA VAL A 164 -15.79 -0.40 -7.80
C VAL A 164 -16.14 0.51 -6.62
N LEU A 165 -15.36 1.57 -6.37
CA LEU A 165 -15.66 2.53 -5.32
C LEU A 165 -17.03 3.20 -5.51
N ALA A 166 -17.38 3.52 -6.75
CA ALA A 166 -18.68 4.13 -7.06
C ALA A 166 -19.83 3.15 -6.78
N ASP A 167 -19.68 1.89 -7.16
CA ASP A 167 -20.73 0.86 -7.02
C ASP A 167 -20.88 0.38 -5.55
N VAL A 168 -19.79 0.40 -4.77
CA VAL A 168 -19.83 0.15 -3.31
C VAL A 168 -20.48 1.31 -2.57
N GLY A 169 -20.17 2.55 -2.93
CA GLY A 169 -20.77 3.76 -2.39
C GLY A 169 -20.34 4.13 -0.96
N ALA A 170 -19.28 3.51 -0.41
CA ALA A 170 -18.77 3.81 0.93
C ALA A 170 -17.69 4.90 0.89
N ALA A 171 -17.83 5.93 1.74
CA ALA A 171 -16.89 7.06 1.77
C ALA A 171 -15.47 6.69 2.23
N ASN A 172 -15.37 5.65 3.08
CA ASN A 172 -14.12 5.11 3.61
C ASN A 172 -13.54 3.95 2.77
N LEU A 173 -14.09 3.67 1.58
CA LEU A 173 -13.43 2.80 0.59
C LEU A 173 -12.67 3.69 -0.38
N LYS A 174 -11.35 3.49 -0.49
CA LYS A 174 -10.46 4.31 -1.30
C LYS A 174 -9.49 3.47 -2.13
N VAL A 175 -8.79 4.11 -3.05
CA VAL A 175 -7.77 3.46 -3.89
C VAL A 175 -6.40 3.67 -3.25
N GLN A 176 -5.64 2.59 -3.13
CA GLN A 176 -4.19 2.60 -3.03
C GLN A 176 -3.64 2.68 -4.46
N MET A 177 -3.08 3.83 -4.80
CA MET A 177 -2.56 4.08 -6.13
C MET A 177 -1.04 3.85 -6.12
N ASP A 178 -0.63 2.61 -6.41
CA ASP A 178 0.78 2.29 -6.67
C ASP A 178 1.15 2.74 -8.08
N LEU A 179 2.10 3.67 -8.19
CA LEU A 179 2.54 4.24 -9.46
C LEU A 179 3.34 3.24 -10.30
N TYR A 180 4.01 2.28 -9.67
CA TYR A 180 4.67 1.18 -10.36
C TYR A 180 3.66 0.28 -11.07
N HIS A 181 2.63 -0.19 -10.36
CA HIS A 181 1.58 -1.01 -10.97
C HIS A 181 0.80 -0.23 -12.05
N CYS A 182 0.53 1.03 -11.80
CA CYS A 182 -0.13 1.91 -12.77
C CYS A 182 0.68 2.04 -14.07
N GLN A 183 2.01 2.27 -13.96
CA GLN A 183 2.88 2.37 -15.13
C GLN A 183 2.90 1.07 -15.94
N VAL A 184 3.06 -0.07 -15.27
CA VAL A 184 3.11 -1.39 -15.94
C VAL A 184 1.83 -1.70 -16.70
N MET A 185 0.66 -1.35 -16.15
CA MET A 185 -0.64 -1.72 -16.73
C MET A 185 -1.21 -0.70 -17.70
N GLU A 186 -0.91 0.58 -17.49
CA GLU A 186 -1.66 1.64 -18.17
C GLU A 186 -0.77 2.75 -18.72
N GLY A 187 0.32 3.10 -18.03
CA GLY A 187 1.11 4.29 -18.35
C GLY A 187 0.37 5.59 -18.05
N ASP A 188 0.89 6.71 -18.59
CA ASP A 188 0.29 8.06 -18.44
C ASP A 188 0.04 8.44 -16.97
N VAL A 189 1.01 8.08 -16.09
CA VAL A 189 0.87 8.13 -14.63
C VAL A 189 0.57 9.52 -14.12
N ALA A 190 1.25 10.55 -14.64
CA ALA A 190 1.02 11.93 -14.23
C ALA A 190 -0.42 12.39 -14.49
N MET A 191 -0.99 12.04 -15.64
CA MET A 191 -2.38 12.39 -15.98
C MET A 191 -3.37 11.59 -15.12
N LYS A 192 -3.07 10.34 -14.76
CA LYS A 192 -3.90 9.56 -13.83
C LYS A 192 -3.87 10.15 -12.42
N ILE A 193 -2.72 10.60 -11.92
CA ILE A 193 -2.65 11.34 -10.65
C ILE A 193 -3.55 12.57 -10.72
N ARG A 194 -3.42 13.40 -11.76
CA ARG A 194 -4.24 14.61 -11.98
C ARG A 194 -5.73 14.30 -12.11
N GLN A 195 -6.09 13.15 -12.66
CA GLN A 195 -7.47 12.72 -12.81
C GLN A 195 -8.09 12.26 -11.50
N TYR A 196 -7.37 11.43 -10.74
CA TYR A 196 -7.96 10.70 -9.62
C TYR A 196 -7.71 11.32 -8.26
N LEU A 197 -6.54 11.95 -8.04
CA LEU A 197 -6.21 12.51 -6.73
C LEU A 197 -7.20 13.61 -6.27
N PRO A 198 -7.63 14.56 -7.14
CA PRO A 198 -8.60 15.59 -6.76
C PRO A 198 -10.00 15.06 -6.41
N THR A 199 -10.30 13.81 -6.73
CA THR A 199 -11.60 13.20 -6.38
C THR A 199 -11.74 12.89 -4.88
N GLY A 200 -10.63 12.94 -4.10
CA GLY A 200 -10.59 12.52 -2.71
C GLY A 200 -10.71 11.00 -2.50
N ARG A 201 -10.70 10.21 -3.60
CA ARG A 201 -10.84 8.75 -3.57
C ARG A 201 -9.52 7.99 -3.53
N VAL A 202 -8.39 8.65 -3.71
CA VAL A 202 -7.05 8.07 -3.51
C VAL A 202 -6.68 8.22 -2.04
N GLY A 203 -6.54 7.11 -1.33
CA GLY A 203 -6.26 7.07 0.11
C GLY A 203 -4.79 6.90 0.45
N HIS A 204 -4.01 6.37 -0.49
CA HIS A 204 -2.57 6.13 -0.33
C HIS A 204 -1.89 6.05 -1.69
N ILE A 205 -0.61 6.41 -1.73
CA ILE A 205 0.25 6.32 -2.93
C ILE A 205 1.45 5.45 -2.61
N GLN A 206 1.88 4.63 -3.58
CA GLN A 206 3.10 3.85 -3.48
C GLN A 206 3.98 4.03 -4.70
N ILE A 207 5.29 3.78 -4.54
CA ILE A 207 6.31 4.00 -5.56
C ILE A 207 7.32 2.85 -5.62
N ALA A 208 7.78 2.55 -6.84
CA ALA A 208 8.94 1.71 -7.13
C ALA A 208 9.48 2.03 -8.53
N GLY A 209 10.77 1.80 -8.76
CA GLY A 209 11.37 1.93 -10.09
C GLY A 209 10.81 0.90 -11.08
N VAL A 210 10.47 1.34 -12.29
CA VAL A 210 9.94 0.47 -13.37
C VAL A 210 11.04 0.24 -14.39
N PRO A 211 11.29 -0.99 -14.88
CA PRO A 211 10.48 -2.20 -14.72
C PRO A 211 10.88 -3.16 -13.58
N GLN A 212 12.03 -2.97 -12.89
CA GLN A 212 12.61 -3.96 -11.99
C GLN A 212 12.06 -3.93 -10.56
N ARG A 213 11.23 -2.94 -10.22
CA ARG A 213 10.70 -2.69 -8.87
C ARG A 213 11.82 -2.42 -7.84
N HIS A 214 12.88 -1.74 -8.27
CA HIS A 214 14.00 -1.25 -7.44
C HIS A 214 13.77 0.20 -6.98
N GLU A 215 14.84 0.89 -6.59
CA GLU A 215 14.83 2.30 -6.17
C GLU A 215 14.10 3.19 -7.19
N PRO A 216 13.31 4.20 -6.74
CA PRO A 216 12.46 4.99 -7.63
C PRO A 216 13.23 5.97 -8.54
N ASP A 217 14.49 6.29 -8.23
CA ASP A 217 15.35 7.09 -9.10
C ASP A 217 15.95 6.31 -10.28
N MET A 218 15.61 5.02 -10.37
CA MET A 218 16.05 4.14 -11.45
C MET A 218 14.86 3.68 -12.30
N GLY A 219 15.05 3.62 -13.61
CA GLY A 219 14.06 3.09 -14.55
C GLY A 219 13.33 4.17 -15.37
N GLU A 220 12.14 3.82 -15.86
CA GLU A 220 11.46 4.63 -16.90
C GLU A 220 10.53 5.72 -16.36
N LEU A 221 10.26 5.77 -15.02
CA LEU A 221 9.46 6.82 -14.40
C LEU A 221 10.35 7.98 -13.89
N ASN A 222 9.98 9.20 -14.22
CA ASN A 222 10.60 10.38 -13.63
C ASN A 222 9.87 10.75 -12.32
N TYR A 223 10.30 10.15 -11.21
CA TYR A 223 9.67 10.41 -9.92
C TYR A 223 9.85 11.84 -9.41
N HIS A 224 10.93 12.54 -9.77
CA HIS A 224 11.06 13.94 -9.43
C HIS A 224 9.90 14.78 -10.01
N TYR A 225 9.55 14.53 -11.27
CA TYR A 225 8.38 15.16 -11.89
C TYR A 225 7.05 14.70 -11.24
N LEU A 226 6.89 13.40 -10.96
CA LEU A 226 5.67 12.90 -10.33
C LEU A 226 5.48 13.48 -8.92
N PHE A 227 6.54 13.68 -8.16
CA PHE A 227 6.46 14.33 -6.84
C PHE A 227 6.06 15.79 -6.97
N SER A 228 6.52 16.53 -8.00
CA SER A 228 6.04 17.88 -8.25
C SER A 228 4.54 17.92 -8.58
N VAL A 229 4.03 16.91 -9.29
CA VAL A 229 2.58 16.77 -9.55
C VAL A 229 1.80 16.52 -8.25
N LEU A 230 2.33 15.74 -7.31
CA LEU A 230 1.70 15.54 -6.00
C LEU A 230 1.67 16.84 -5.19
N ASP A 231 2.76 17.62 -5.22
CA ASP A 231 2.84 18.92 -4.54
C ASP A 231 1.87 19.94 -5.15
N GLU A 232 1.78 20.02 -6.49
CA GLU A 232 0.82 20.87 -7.20
C GLU A 232 -0.64 20.56 -6.85
N LEU A 233 -0.93 19.33 -6.45
CA LEU A 233 -2.27 18.87 -6.08
C LEU A 233 -2.47 18.83 -4.55
N ASP A 234 -1.57 19.43 -3.78
CA ASP A 234 -1.63 19.51 -2.32
C ASP A 234 -1.79 18.13 -1.64
N TYR A 235 -1.11 17.09 -2.15
CA TYR A 235 -1.14 15.78 -1.53
C TYR A 235 -0.41 15.79 -0.18
N THR A 236 -1.13 15.61 0.89
CA THR A 236 -0.61 15.63 2.27
C THR A 236 -0.43 14.24 2.88
N GLY A 237 -0.81 13.19 2.14
CA GLY A 237 -0.68 11.80 2.57
C GLY A 237 0.75 11.29 2.56
N TRP A 238 0.92 10.03 2.96
CA TRP A 238 2.18 9.32 2.87
C TRP A 238 2.35 8.66 1.50
N VAL A 239 3.61 8.58 1.04
CA VAL A 239 4.03 7.84 -0.15
C VAL A 239 4.81 6.62 0.32
N GLY A 240 4.26 5.44 0.13
CA GLY A 240 4.87 4.16 0.52
C GLY A 240 6.02 3.78 -0.42
N CYS A 241 7.19 3.49 0.13
CA CYS A 241 8.36 3.05 -0.61
C CYS A 241 8.29 1.53 -0.79
N GLU A 242 7.44 1.05 -1.72
CA GLU A 242 7.18 -0.37 -1.92
C GLU A 242 8.05 -0.95 -3.03
N TYR A 243 9.36 -0.92 -2.85
CA TYR A 243 10.33 -1.44 -3.79
C TYR A 243 11.33 -2.39 -3.13
N ARG A 244 11.99 -3.19 -3.95
CA ARG A 244 13.07 -4.10 -3.54
C ARG A 244 14.41 -3.42 -3.78
N PRO A 245 15.15 -3.02 -2.73
CA PRO A 245 16.45 -2.42 -2.91
C PRO A 245 17.36 -3.32 -3.75
N GLN A 246 18.08 -2.75 -4.71
CA GLN A 246 18.98 -3.51 -5.59
C GLN A 246 20.06 -4.26 -4.79
N ALA A 247 20.47 -3.69 -3.65
CA ALA A 247 21.45 -4.27 -2.75
C ALA A 247 20.81 -5.00 -1.53
N ALA A 248 19.53 -5.36 -1.56
CA ALA A 248 18.77 -5.88 -0.42
C ALA A 248 19.41 -7.10 0.30
N LEU A 249 20.22 -7.90 -0.40
CA LEU A 249 20.91 -9.07 0.19
C LEU A 249 22.25 -8.72 0.87
N GLN A 250 22.67 -7.47 0.81
CA GLN A 250 23.91 -7.01 1.43
C GLN A 250 23.58 -6.32 2.76
N ALA A 251 24.44 -6.51 3.76
CA ALA A 251 24.29 -5.81 5.04
C ALA A 251 24.28 -4.29 4.82
N GLY A 252 23.21 -3.62 5.29
CA GLY A 252 22.99 -2.19 5.07
C GLY A 252 22.63 -1.80 3.64
N GLY A 253 22.24 -2.78 2.80
CA GLY A 253 21.95 -2.55 1.39
C GLY A 253 20.76 -1.61 1.18
N THR A 254 19.73 -1.68 2.03
CA THR A 254 18.60 -0.73 1.98
C THR A 254 19.07 0.70 2.24
N SER A 255 19.79 0.95 3.34
CA SER A 255 20.28 2.29 3.70
C SER A 255 21.21 2.89 2.63
N ALA A 256 22.04 2.06 2.00
CA ALA A 256 22.94 2.49 0.92
C ALA A 256 22.16 2.97 -0.33
N GLY A 257 20.98 2.38 -0.61
CA GLY A 257 20.10 2.73 -1.74
C GLY A 257 19.23 3.97 -1.52
N LEU A 258 19.20 4.56 -0.32
CA LEU A 258 18.32 5.70 0.00
C LEU A 258 18.86 7.07 -0.43
N GLY A 259 19.88 7.11 -1.29
CA GLY A 259 20.46 8.37 -1.79
C GLY A 259 19.41 9.32 -2.42
N TRP A 260 18.43 8.77 -3.13
CA TRP A 260 17.35 9.51 -3.76
C TRP A 260 16.40 10.21 -2.77
N LEU A 261 16.28 9.67 -1.55
CA LEU A 261 15.37 10.17 -0.52
C LEU A 261 15.91 11.39 0.23
N LYS A 262 17.24 11.54 0.35
CA LYS A 262 17.90 12.59 1.15
C LYS A 262 17.39 14.00 0.88
N PRO A 263 17.22 14.46 -0.39
CA PRO A 263 16.72 15.81 -0.67
C PRO A 263 15.32 16.08 -0.10
N TYR A 264 14.53 15.04 0.11
CA TYR A 264 13.15 15.15 0.61
C TYR A 264 13.07 15.08 2.15
N LEU A 265 14.07 14.50 2.82
CA LEU A 265 14.15 14.51 4.27
C LEU A 265 14.69 15.85 4.82
N GLU A 266 15.70 16.41 4.18
CA GLU A 266 16.37 17.65 4.60
C GLU A 266 15.51 18.90 4.39
N GLY A 267 14.60 18.89 3.43
CA GLY A 267 13.70 20.01 3.14
C GLY A 267 12.64 20.29 4.20
N ASN A 268 12.37 19.35 5.09
CA ASN A 268 11.41 19.54 6.20
C ASN A 268 12.00 20.37 7.36
N ASP A 269 13.31 20.43 7.53
CA ASP A 269 13.94 21.17 8.64
C ASP A 269 14.11 22.67 8.35
N ASN A 270 14.13 23.08 7.07
CA ASN A 270 14.32 24.48 6.66
C ASN A 270 13.05 25.34 6.68
N PHE A 271 11.85 24.74 6.72
CA PHE A 271 10.58 25.48 6.79
C PHE A 271 10.12 25.84 8.21
N MET A 272 10.78 25.32 9.25
CA MET A 272 10.48 25.67 10.64
C MET A 272 11.30 26.85 11.19
N GLN A 273 12.18 27.47 10.37
CA GLN A 273 13.05 28.57 10.80
C GLN A 273 12.84 29.87 10.01
N SER A 274 11.75 30.00 9.24
CA SER A 274 11.42 31.27 8.55
C SER A 274 10.08 31.83 8.99
#